data_0f2bab374fb0b2ce7237e7e0dd8dfbcb
#
_entry.id   0f2bab374fb0b2ce7237e7e0dd8dfbcb
#
_cell.length_a   1.000
_cell.length_b   1.000
_cell.length_c   1.000
_cell.angle_alpha   90.00
_cell.angle_beta   90.00
_cell.angle_gamma   90.00
#
_symmetry.space_group_name_H-M   'P 1'
#
loop_
_entity.id
_entity.type
_entity.pdbx_description
1 polymer ?
#
loop_
_entity_poly.entity_id
_entity_poly.type
_entity_poly.pdbx_seq_one_letter_code
_entity_poly.pdbx_strand_id
1 'polypeptide(L)'
;MTERYGNAPIANPAVIPSDYEDFFDKYSRGLRIVVEGAQADTGRTPKATVWSKNKAKLYRYEPEKPKKYPVPILIVYALINRPYVLDLIPGNSLIEYLVGEGFDVYMLDWGIPGDEDKDMSFEDYVLDYLPRAAKKVMRISGSDEFTLFGYCMGGTMSTMYASLFPEHLKNLVLLTTPTDFSRKDIGLYNLFTNEKYLNPALLADAFGNIPGEMIDNGNRMLKPITNYVGTYVNMWERIFDDKPMETWLAMNKWVNDGPPFPGAAFKQWIHEFYQQNKLVKGEIKLRERSVYLSEITCSLLNIAAERDHICPLPQAEPTTDLVSSEDKEFFVLDAGHVGLLTGRSAKKDLWPKLSSWLEERSGNES
;
A
#
# COMPACT_ATOMS: atom_id res chain seq x y z
N MET A 1 12.16 29.69 -64.54
CA MET A 1 11.34 28.71 -63.80
C MET A 1 11.02 29.34 -62.44
N THR A 2 10.12 30.24 -62.49
CA THR A 2 9.55 30.92 -61.32
C THR A 2 8.06 30.89 -61.54
N GLU A 3 7.37 30.05 -60.78
CA GLU A 3 5.93 30.10 -60.54
C GLU A 3 5.50 28.80 -59.87
N ARG A 4 5.16 28.89 -58.58
CA ARG A 4 4.12 28.14 -57.87
C ARG A 4 4.29 28.23 -56.37
N TYR A 5 4.01 29.37 -55.83
CA TYR A 5 3.42 29.43 -54.50
C TYR A 5 2.13 30.23 -54.63
N GLY A 6 1.05 29.50 -54.87
CA GLY A 6 -0.28 30.09 -54.81
C GLY A 6 -0.54 30.63 -53.41
N ASN A 7 -1.07 31.86 -53.33
CA ASN A 7 -1.57 32.48 -52.13
C ASN A 7 -2.64 31.57 -51.52
N ALA A 8 -2.29 30.80 -50.51
CA ALA A 8 -3.28 30.24 -49.63
C ALA A 8 -4.03 31.42 -48.97
N PRO A 9 -5.37 31.43 -48.95
CA PRO A 9 -6.11 32.48 -48.26
C PRO A 9 -5.68 32.52 -46.81
N ILE A 10 -5.21 33.70 -46.35
CA ILE A 10 -4.97 33.95 -44.93
C ILE A 10 -6.32 33.73 -44.27
N ALA A 11 -6.45 32.66 -43.51
CA ALA A 11 -7.66 32.37 -42.75
C ALA A 11 -7.96 33.56 -41.85
N ASN A 12 -9.20 34.03 -41.91
CA ASN A 12 -9.67 35.14 -41.11
C ASN A 12 -9.40 34.83 -39.63
N PRO A 13 -8.62 35.66 -38.89
CA PRO A 13 -8.22 35.34 -37.50
C PRO A 13 -9.36 35.39 -36.48
N ALA A 14 -10.60 35.56 -36.94
CA ALA A 14 -11.77 35.75 -36.07
C ALA A 14 -12.64 34.49 -35.85
N VAL A 15 -12.31 33.34 -36.40
CA VAL A 15 -13.03 32.11 -36.15
C VAL A 15 -12.00 31.00 -35.87
N ILE A 16 -11.61 30.90 -34.63
CA ILE A 16 -10.95 29.70 -34.13
C ILE A 16 -12.03 28.58 -34.18
N PRO A 17 -11.84 27.49 -34.92
CA PRO A 17 -12.79 26.37 -34.88
C PRO A 17 -12.99 25.92 -33.44
N SER A 18 -14.21 25.55 -33.05
CA SER A 18 -14.54 25.07 -31.69
C SER A 18 -13.59 23.98 -31.17
N ASP A 19 -13.11 23.16 -32.08
CA ASP A 19 -12.13 22.10 -31.81
C ASP A 19 -10.78 22.63 -31.29
N TYR A 20 -10.39 23.84 -31.65
CA TYR A 20 -9.17 24.47 -31.13
C TYR A 20 -9.37 25.14 -29.76
N GLU A 21 -10.56 25.68 -29.47
CA GLU A 21 -10.91 26.22 -28.16
C GLU A 21 -10.92 25.07 -27.15
N ASP A 22 -11.60 23.96 -27.46
CA ASP A 22 -11.62 22.74 -26.65
C ASP A 22 -10.21 22.18 -26.42
N PHE A 23 -9.35 22.21 -27.44
CA PHE A 23 -7.97 21.77 -27.33
C PHE A 23 -7.16 22.67 -26.39
N PHE A 24 -7.28 23.99 -26.50
CA PHE A 24 -6.57 24.95 -25.64
C PHE A 24 -7.04 24.85 -24.20
N ASP A 25 -8.33 24.69 -23.96
CA ASP A 25 -8.89 24.51 -22.63
C ASP A 25 -8.38 23.19 -22.00
N LYS A 26 -8.40 22.13 -22.78
CA LYS A 26 -7.88 20.83 -22.41
C LYS A 26 -6.40 20.87 -22.07
N TYR A 27 -5.61 21.53 -22.93
CA TYR A 27 -4.17 21.71 -22.75
C TYR A 27 -3.85 22.56 -21.51
N SER A 28 -4.53 23.70 -21.33
CA SER A 28 -4.35 24.60 -20.19
C SER A 28 -4.72 23.91 -18.88
N ARG A 29 -5.81 23.14 -18.87
CA ARG A 29 -6.23 22.35 -17.70
C ARG A 29 -5.24 21.24 -17.41
N GLY A 30 -4.74 20.54 -18.43
CA GLY A 30 -3.73 19.49 -18.29
C GLY A 30 -2.42 20.02 -17.71
N LEU A 31 -1.94 21.16 -18.19
CA LEU A 31 -0.74 21.80 -17.68
C LEU A 31 -0.91 22.20 -16.20
N ARG A 32 -2.05 22.80 -15.85
CA ARG A 32 -2.38 23.18 -14.48
C ARG A 32 -2.38 21.96 -13.57
N ILE A 33 -3.03 20.87 -13.99
CA ILE A 33 -3.11 19.61 -13.23
C ILE A 33 -1.72 19.04 -12.97
N VAL A 34 -0.83 19.02 -13.96
CA VAL A 34 0.53 18.50 -13.78
C VAL A 34 1.33 19.37 -12.80
N VAL A 35 1.15 20.70 -12.86
CA VAL A 35 1.86 21.63 -11.97
C VAL A 35 1.30 21.60 -10.54
N GLU A 36 -0.03 21.53 -10.38
CA GLU A 36 -0.72 21.58 -9.08
C GLU A 36 -0.88 20.19 -8.41
N GLY A 37 -0.61 19.10 -9.15
CA GLY A 37 -0.87 17.74 -8.68
C GLY A 37 -0.20 17.35 -7.35
N ALA A 38 0.92 17.99 -6.99
CA ALA A 38 1.58 17.81 -5.71
C ALA A 38 0.78 18.40 -4.52
N GLN A 39 -0.23 19.22 -4.78
CA GLN A 39 -1.06 19.89 -3.77
C GLN A 39 -2.38 19.15 -3.47
N ALA A 40 -2.60 17.96 -4.03
CA ALA A 40 -3.80 17.17 -3.74
C ALA A 40 -3.97 16.95 -2.23
N ASP A 41 -5.16 17.25 -1.72
CA ASP A 41 -5.51 17.09 -0.31
C ASP A 41 -5.91 15.63 -0.03
N THR A 42 -5.09 14.94 0.76
CA THR A 42 -5.19 13.49 1.03
C THR A 42 -5.17 13.21 2.53
N GLY A 43 -5.67 12.04 2.95
CA GLY A 43 -5.60 11.63 4.36
C GLY A 43 -6.52 12.44 5.27
N ARG A 44 -7.73 12.76 4.81
CA ARG A 44 -8.64 13.75 5.42
C ARG A 44 -9.50 13.20 6.54
N THR A 45 -9.60 11.88 6.71
CA THR A 45 -10.37 11.32 7.83
C THR A 45 -9.79 11.82 9.15
N PRO A 46 -10.61 12.44 10.02
CA PRO A 46 -10.13 13.01 11.29
C PRO A 46 -9.40 11.97 12.13
N LYS A 47 -8.23 12.35 12.65
CA LYS A 47 -7.37 11.45 13.41
C LYS A 47 -6.52 12.18 14.44
N ALA A 48 -6.25 11.50 15.53
CA ALA A 48 -5.34 11.96 16.58
C ALA A 48 -4.09 11.10 16.65
N THR A 49 -2.94 11.70 16.89
CA THR A 49 -1.72 10.96 17.23
C THR A 49 -1.81 10.47 18.68
N VAL A 50 -1.92 9.15 18.88
CA VAL A 50 -2.10 8.56 20.22
C VAL A 50 -0.82 7.96 20.78
N TRP A 51 0.20 7.78 19.96
CA TRP A 51 1.54 7.35 20.35
C TRP A 51 2.55 7.71 19.27
N SER A 52 3.80 7.94 19.70
CA SER A 52 4.94 8.13 18.80
C SER A 52 6.20 7.52 19.39
N LYS A 53 7.10 7.07 18.52
CA LYS A 53 8.46 6.65 18.85
C LYS A 53 9.37 7.02 17.68
N ASN A 54 10.39 7.83 17.91
CA ASN A 54 11.21 8.41 16.86
C ASN A 54 10.31 9.08 15.79
N LYS A 55 10.36 8.61 14.55
CA LYS A 55 9.55 9.14 13.45
C LYS A 55 8.19 8.42 13.28
N ALA A 56 8.07 7.24 13.88
CA ALA A 56 6.82 6.47 13.78
C ALA A 56 5.71 7.09 14.63
N LYS A 57 4.50 7.11 14.10
CA LYS A 57 3.30 7.62 14.75
C LYS A 57 2.18 6.59 14.66
N LEU A 58 1.44 6.43 15.74
CA LEU A 58 0.20 5.68 15.75
C LEU A 58 -0.95 6.68 15.74
N TYR A 59 -1.72 6.67 14.67
CA TYR A 59 -2.93 7.46 14.56
C TYR A 59 -4.12 6.62 15.01
N ARG A 60 -5.06 7.23 15.71
CA ARG A 60 -6.42 6.74 15.91
C ARG A 60 -7.36 7.61 15.10
N TYR A 61 -8.17 7.01 14.27
CA TYR A 61 -9.19 7.72 13.51
C TYR A 61 -10.40 7.99 14.39
N GLU A 62 -10.94 9.21 14.31
CA GLU A 62 -12.03 9.67 15.17
C GLU A 62 -13.35 9.27 14.53
N PRO A 63 -14.15 8.39 15.17
CA PRO A 63 -15.45 8.02 14.63
C PRO A 63 -16.46 9.15 14.83
N GLU A 64 -17.26 9.42 13.80
CA GLU A 64 -18.41 10.33 13.91
C GLU A 64 -19.53 9.75 14.79
N LYS A 65 -19.56 8.43 14.95
CA LYS A 65 -20.53 7.68 15.74
C LYS A 65 -19.81 6.81 16.77
N PRO A 66 -20.47 6.44 17.88
CA PRO A 66 -19.90 5.47 18.82
C PRO A 66 -19.46 4.18 18.11
N LYS A 67 -18.31 3.62 18.51
CA LYS A 67 -17.85 2.33 18.00
C LYS A 67 -18.90 1.25 18.27
N LYS A 68 -19.13 0.39 17.30
CA LYS A 68 -20.03 -0.76 17.42
C LYS A 68 -19.29 -2.01 17.90
N TYR A 69 -18.03 -2.15 17.47
CA TYR A 69 -17.27 -3.37 17.64
C TYR A 69 -16.16 -3.18 18.67
N PRO A 70 -16.03 -4.08 19.66
CA PRO A 70 -15.05 -3.94 20.74
C PRO A 70 -13.61 -4.18 20.26
N VAL A 71 -13.40 -5.06 19.28
CA VAL A 71 -12.07 -5.43 18.79
C VAL A 71 -11.52 -4.34 17.86
N PRO A 72 -10.45 -3.60 18.24
CA PRO A 72 -9.87 -2.55 17.42
C PRO A 72 -9.07 -3.14 16.25
N ILE A 73 -8.89 -2.33 15.20
CA ILE A 73 -8.09 -2.67 14.03
C ILE A 73 -6.78 -1.89 14.06
N LEU A 74 -5.65 -2.58 14.09
CA LEU A 74 -4.32 -2.00 13.90
C LEU A 74 -3.85 -2.25 12.47
N ILE A 75 -3.76 -1.19 11.68
CA ILE A 75 -3.29 -1.25 10.30
C ILE A 75 -1.78 -1.03 10.25
N VAL A 76 -1.09 -1.95 9.58
CA VAL A 76 0.36 -1.91 9.33
C VAL A 76 0.61 -1.76 7.84
N TYR A 77 1.21 -0.64 7.48
CA TYR A 77 1.55 -0.32 6.10
C TYR A 77 2.99 -0.73 5.77
N ALA A 78 3.32 -0.73 4.46
CA ALA A 78 4.68 -0.99 3.98
C ALA A 78 5.68 0.09 4.44
N LEU A 79 6.98 -0.22 4.42
CA LEU A 79 8.07 0.75 4.65
C LEU A 79 8.32 1.66 3.43
N ILE A 80 7.74 1.30 2.30
CA ILE A 80 7.78 2.04 1.04
C ILE A 80 6.41 2.70 0.80
N ASN A 81 6.40 3.84 0.16
CA ASN A 81 5.22 4.69 -0.06
C ASN A 81 4.56 5.17 1.24
N ARG A 82 3.52 5.99 1.12
CA ARG A 82 2.85 6.62 2.26
C ARG A 82 1.52 5.92 2.57
N PRO A 83 1.17 5.73 3.87
CA PRO A 83 -0.04 4.99 4.26
C PRO A 83 -1.36 5.71 3.93
N TYR A 84 -1.32 7.01 3.58
CA TYR A 84 -2.53 7.75 3.27
C TYR A 84 -3.25 7.29 1.99
N VAL A 85 -2.69 6.36 1.21
CA VAL A 85 -3.45 5.71 0.13
C VAL A 85 -4.65 4.93 0.65
N LEU A 86 -4.61 4.45 1.90
CA LEU A 86 -5.75 3.83 2.58
C LEU A 86 -6.81 4.86 3.01
N ASP A 87 -6.45 6.15 3.01
CA ASP A 87 -7.29 7.30 3.32
C ASP A 87 -7.10 8.37 2.23
N LEU A 88 -7.31 7.99 0.96
CA LEU A 88 -6.85 8.77 -0.18
C LEU A 88 -7.58 10.10 -0.31
N ILE A 89 -8.90 10.05 -0.51
CA ILE A 89 -9.81 11.21 -0.60
C ILE A 89 -11.18 10.81 -0.07
N PRO A 90 -12.04 11.77 0.34
CA PRO A 90 -13.39 11.48 0.81
C PRO A 90 -14.21 10.65 -0.18
N GLY A 91 -14.90 9.63 0.33
CA GLY A 91 -15.64 8.65 -0.48
C GLY A 91 -14.75 7.71 -1.31
N ASN A 92 -13.40 7.82 -1.18
CA ASN A 92 -12.42 6.89 -1.72
C ASN A 92 -11.33 6.58 -0.68
N SER A 93 -11.77 6.24 0.53
CA SER A 93 -10.98 5.93 1.69
C SER A 93 -11.50 4.65 2.36
N LEU A 94 -10.68 3.62 2.42
CA LEU A 94 -10.99 2.40 3.17
C LEU A 94 -11.10 2.70 4.67
N ILE A 95 -10.28 3.63 5.15
CA ILE A 95 -10.31 4.08 6.55
C ILE A 95 -11.65 4.74 6.88
N GLU A 96 -12.09 5.73 6.08
CA GLU A 96 -13.37 6.40 6.23
C GLU A 96 -14.52 5.37 6.25
N TYR A 97 -14.47 4.40 5.34
CA TYR A 97 -15.46 3.33 5.27
C TYR A 97 -15.51 2.51 6.56
N LEU A 98 -14.36 1.98 7.03
CA LEU A 98 -14.29 1.15 8.23
C LEU A 98 -14.72 1.93 9.49
N VAL A 99 -14.30 3.18 9.62
CA VAL A 99 -14.74 4.07 10.71
C VAL A 99 -16.24 4.31 10.64
N GLY A 100 -16.78 4.54 9.44
CA GLY A 100 -18.23 4.72 9.19
C GLY A 100 -19.08 3.50 9.55
N GLU A 101 -18.53 2.28 9.35
CA GLU A 101 -19.14 1.01 9.77
C GLU A 101 -19.11 0.81 11.29
N GLY A 102 -18.29 1.56 12.03
CA GLY A 102 -18.25 1.56 13.49
C GLY A 102 -17.06 0.82 14.08
N PHE A 103 -16.02 0.55 13.30
CA PHE A 103 -14.77 -0.02 13.80
C PHE A 103 -13.88 1.06 14.45
N ASP A 104 -13.13 0.68 15.50
CA ASP A 104 -12.08 1.50 16.12
C ASP A 104 -10.76 1.29 15.38
N VAL A 105 -10.41 2.22 14.48
CA VAL A 105 -9.32 2.05 13.51
C VAL A 105 -8.07 2.82 13.93
N TYR A 106 -6.95 2.12 13.92
CA TYR A 106 -5.62 2.66 14.18
C TYR A 106 -4.70 2.39 12.99
N MET A 107 -3.82 3.35 12.67
CA MET A 107 -2.82 3.25 11.60
C MET A 107 -1.43 3.50 12.15
N LEU A 108 -0.52 2.58 11.92
CA LEU A 108 0.89 2.78 12.21
C LEU A 108 1.58 3.38 10.97
N ASP A 109 1.95 4.65 11.08
CA ASP A 109 2.78 5.37 10.09
C ASP A 109 4.22 5.34 10.56
N TRP A 110 5.10 4.78 9.76
CA TRP A 110 6.53 4.65 10.07
C TRP A 110 7.30 5.96 10.02
N GLY A 111 6.70 7.02 9.42
CA GLY A 111 7.34 8.30 9.18
C GLY A 111 8.24 8.28 7.96
N ILE A 112 9.18 9.23 7.91
CA ILE A 112 10.16 9.36 6.82
C ILE A 112 11.54 9.12 7.41
N PRO A 113 12.23 8.03 7.05
CA PRO A 113 13.57 7.73 7.51
C PRO A 113 14.57 8.82 7.10
N GLY A 114 15.47 9.19 8.01
CA GLY A 114 16.65 10.01 7.76
C GLY A 114 17.92 9.17 7.76
N ASP A 115 19.07 9.80 7.56
CA ASP A 115 20.37 9.11 7.51
C ASP A 115 20.67 8.29 8.76
N GLU A 116 20.14 8.71 9.91
CA GLU A 116 20.27 8.01 11.20
C GLU A 116 19.48 6.71 11.27
N ASP A 117 18.54 6.47 10.35
CA ASP A 117 17.67 5.29 10.35
C ASP A 117 18.16 4.19 9.40
N LYS A 118 19.28 4.38 8.70
CA LYS A 118 19.81 3.45 7.69
C LYS A 118 20.03 2.03 8.21
N ASP A 119 20.30 1.89 9.50
CA ASP A 119 20.59 0.62 10.16
C ASP A 119 19.32 -0.05 10.73
N MET A 120 18.13 0.57 10.59
CA MET A 120 16.87 -0.04 11.00
C MET A 120 16.52 -1.22 10.13
N SER A 121 16.23 -2.36 10.77
CA SER A 121 15.94 -3.65 10.14
C SER A 121 14.51 -4.13 10.43
N PHE A 122 14.08 -5.23 9.85
CA PHE A 122 12.79 -5.84 10.17
C PHE A 122 12.67 -6.24 11.64
N GLU A 123 13.80 -6.58 12.30
CA GLU A 123 13.82 -6.85 13.74
C GLU A 123 13.31 -5.66 14.55
N ASP A 124 13.74 -4.44 14.20
CA ASP A 124 13.35 -3.24 14.92
C ASP A 124 11.85 -2.97 14.75
N TYR A 125 11.35 -3.07 13.52
CA TYR A 125 9.94 -2.85 13.22
C TYR A 125 9.03 -3.89 13.86
N VAL A 126 9.36 -5.18 13.72
CA VAL A 126 8.50 -6.28 14.16
C VAL A 126 8.62 -6.57 15.65
N LEU A 127 9.83 -6.46 16.25
CA LEU A 127 10.05 -6.81 17.67
C LEU A 127 9.94 -5.62 18.61
N ASP A 128 10.15 -4.38 18.14
CA ASP A 128 10.16 -3.21 19.03
C ASP A 128 8.97 -2.26 18.77
N TYR A 129 8.69 -1.90 17.52
CA TYR A 129 7.65 -0.92 17.20
C TYR A 129 6.25 -1.52 17.22
N LEU A 130 6.03 -2.63 16.52
CA LEU A 130 4.72 -3.28 16.44
C LEU A 130 4.17 -3.72 17.80
N PRO A 131 4.94 -4.38 18.70
CA PRO A 131 4.43 -4.77 20.01
C PRO A 131 4.04 -3.57 20.88
N ARG A 132 4.77 -2.46 20.76
CA ARG A 132 4.44 -1.22 21.49
C ARG A 132 3.17 -0.55 20.95
N ALA A 133 3.00 -0.55 19.61
CA ALA A 133 1.79 -0.04 18.97
C ALA A 133 0.58 -0.90 19.36
N ALA A 134 0.67 -2.23 19.26
CA ALA A 134 -0.38 -3.17 19.64
C ALA A 134 -0.81 -3.00 21.11
N LYS A 135 0.16 -2.95 22.04
CA LYS A 135 -0.10 -2.67 23.45
C LYS A 135 -0.80 -1.32 23.68
N LYS A 136 -0.42 -0.31 22.89
CA LYS A 136 -1.06 1.01 22.99
C LYS A 136 -2.49 0.99 22.46
N VAL A 137 -2.75 0.28 21.35
CA VAL A 137 -4.09 0.07 20.79
C VAL A 137 -5.00 -0.60 21.82
N MET A 138 -4.61 -1.76 22.36
CA MET A 138 -5.38 -2.47 23.38
C MET A 138 -5.68 -1.60 24.60
N ARG A 139 -4.69 -0.87 25.11
CA ARG A 139 -4.89 0.03 26.25
C ARG A 139 -5.89 1.15 25.98
N ILE A 140 -5.91 1.74 24.79
CA ILE A 140 -6.81 2.85 24.45
C ILE A 140 -8.22 2.34 24.15
N SER A 141 -8.32 1.22 23.40
CA SER A 141 -9.61 0.63 23.05
C SER A 141 -10.32 -0.01 24.25
N GLY A 142 -9.55 -0.41 25.27
CA GLY A 142 -10.05 -1.19 26.40
C GLY A 142 -10.30 -2.67 26.07
N SER A 143 -9.77 -3.15 24.95
CA SER A 143 -9.87 -4.55 24.52
C SER A 143 -8.57 -5.32 24.82
N ASP A 144 -8.69 -6.56 25.22
CA ASP A 144 -7.55 -7.46 25.42
C ASP A 144 -7.07 -8.14 24.14
N GLU A 145 -7.84 -7.99 23.07
CA GLU A 145 -7.56 -8.54 21.74
C GLU A 145 -7.65 -7.44 20.67
N PHE A 146 -7.02 -7.67 19.51
CA PHE A 146 -7.11 -6.76 18.37
C PHE A 146 -7.02 -7.52 17.03
N THR A 147 -7.48 -6.86 15.97
CA THR A 147 -7.26 -7.27 14.58
C THR A 147 -6.00 -6.61 14.06
N LEU A 148 -5.08 -7.42 13.52
CA LEU A 148 -3.91 -6.92 12.79
C LEU A 148 -4.21 -6.94 11.30
N PHE A 149 -4.16 -5.77 10.67
CA PHE A 149 -4.42 -5.60 9.25
C PHE A 149 -3.12 -5.18 8.55
N GLY A 150 -2.57 -6.05 7.71
CA GLY A 150 -1.34 -5.78 6.97
C GLY A 150 -1.58 -5.57 5.48
N TYR A 151 -0.99 -4.52 4.90
CA TYR A 151 -1.01 -4.26 3.46
C TYR A 151 0.37 -4.43 2.85
N CYS A 152 0.48 -5.23 1.77
CA CYS A 152 1.72 -5.46 1.03
C CYS A 152 2.87 -5.91 1.96
N MET A 153 4.03 -5.28 1.95
CA MET A 153 5.14 -5.53 2.88
C MET A 153 4.71 -5.40 4.36
N GLY A 154 3.76 -4.51 4.66
CA GLY A 154 3.16 -4.40 5.99
C GLY A 154 2.44 -5.68 6.41
N GLY A 155 1.85 -6.40 5.44
CA GLY A 155 1.29 -7.73 5.64
C GLY A 155 2.37 -8.77 5.97
N THR A 156 3.51 -8.75 5.27
CA THR A 156 4.65 -9.63 5.59
C THR A 156 5.17 -9.37 7.01
N MET A 157 5.28 -8.10 7.43
CA MET A 157 5.63 -7.75 8.82
C MET A 157 4.56 -8.23 9.81
N SER A 158 3.28 -8.10 9.45
CA SER A 158 2.16 -8.57 10.27
C SER A 158 2.14 -10.09 10.41
N THR A 159 2.49 -10.82 9.36
CA THR A 159 2.62 -12.28 9.38
C THR A 159 3.75 -12.72 10.32
N MET A 160 4.91 -12.06 10.27
CA MET A 160 6.01 -12.32 11.20
C MET A 160 5.62 -11.99 12.65
N TYR A 161 4.93 -10.87 12.85
CA TYR A 161 4.42 -10.51 14.19
C TYR A 161 3.42 -11.55 14.71
N ALA A 162 2.46 -11.96 13.89
CA ALA A 162 1.44 -12.93 14.27
C ALA A 162 2.04 -14.30 14.68
N SER A 163 3.11 -14.73 13.98
CA SER A 163 3.87 -15.92 14.34
C SER A 163 4.57 -15.82 15.70
N LEU A 164 5.05 -14.62 16.07
CA LEU A 164 5.88 -14.42 17.26
C LEU A 164 5.10 -13.94 18.49
N PHE A 165 3.90 -13.39 18.31
CA PHE A 165 3.06 -12.80 19.35
C PHE A 165 1.58 -13.13 19.13
N PRO A 166 1.18 -14.40 19.18
CA PRO A 166 -0.20 -14.82 18.88
C PRO A 166 -1.21 -14.46 19.99
N GLU A 167 -0.76 -14.18 21.23
CA GLU A 167 -1.57 -14.24 22.44
C GLU A 167 -2.76 -13.26 22.48
N HIS A 168 -2.66 -12.14 21.79
CA HIS A 168 -3.69 -11.09 21.79
C HIS A 168 -4.27 -10.85 20.40
N LEU A 169 -3.94 -11.72 19.47
CA LEU A 169 -4.34 -11.53 18.07
C LEU A 169 -5.63 -12.30 17.81
N LYS A 170 -6.73 -11.53 17.69
CA LYS A 170 -8.05 -12.10 17.35
C LYS A 170 -8.12 -12.46 15.87
N ASN A 171 -7.72 -11.52 15.00
CA ASN A 171 -7.82 -11.66 13.55
C ASN A 171 -6.54 -11.16 12.88
N LEU A 172 -6.15 -11.82 11.80
CA LEU A 172 -5.12 -11.37 10.86
C LEU A 172 -5.78 -11.15 9.49
N VAL A 173 -5.73 -9.92 9.01
CA VAL A 173 -6.15 -9.56 7.66
C VAL A 173 -4.91 -9.22 6.84
N LEU A 174 -4.71 -9.94 5.76
CA LEU A 174 -3.60 -9.74 4.83
C LEU A 174 -4.15 -9.26 3.50
N LEU A 175 -3.75 -8.08 3.08
CA LEU A 175 -4.17 -7.49 1.83
C LEU A 175 -2.99 -7.41 0.88
N THR A 176 -3.05 -8.20 -0.21
CA THR A 176 -2.00 -8.29 -1.24
C THR A 176 -0.60 -8.43 -0.65
N THR A 177 -0.46 -9.43 0.23
CA THR A 177 0.74 -9.67 1.05
C THR A 177 1.63 -10.72 0.43
N PRO A 178 2.87 -10.38 0.04
CA PRO A 178 3.81 -11.38 -0.46
C PRO A 178 4.42 -12.18 0.70
N THR A 179 4.37 -13.51 0.59
CA THR A 179 4.98 -14.44 1.54
C THR A 179 5.85 -15.49 0.86
N ASP A 180 5.45 -15.99 -0.31
CA ASP A 180 6.27 -16.90 -1.12
C ASP A 180 6.89 -16.18 -2.32
N PHE A 181 8.19 -15.96 -2.26
CA PHE A 181 8.97 -15.27 -3.27
C PHE A 181 9.67 -16.23 -4.26
N SER A 182 9.36 -17.52 -4.23
CA SER A 182 9.99 -18.54 -5.09
C SER A 182 9.57 -18.46 -6.55
N ARG A 183 8.41 -17.86 -6.84
CA ARG A 183 7.83 -17.76 -8.17
C ARG A 183 8.61 -16.75 -9.02
N LYS A 184 9.64 -17.25 -9.71
CA LYS A 184 10.58 -16.47 -10.53
C LYS A 184 10.09 -16.23 -11.96
N ASP A 185 9.01 -16.87 -12.35
CA ASP A 185 8.35 -16.78 -13.65
C ASP A 185 7.39 -15.58 -13.76
N ILE A 186 7.19 -14.85 -12.66
CA ILE A 186 6.22 -13.77 -12.58
C ILE A 186 6.90 -12.41 -12.65
N GLY A 187 6.81 -11.79 -13.82
CA GLY A 187 7.17 -10.40 -14.05
C GLY A 187 8.65 -10.05 -13.90
N LEU A 188 8.97 -8.80 -14.22
CA LEU A 188 10.33 -8.25 -14.17
C LEU A 188 10.86 -8.11 -12.74
N TYR A 189 10.01 -8.15 -11.73
CA TYR A 189 10.41 -7.98 -10.33
C TYR A 189 11.41 -9.05 -9.90
N ASN A 190 11.13 -10.33 -10.23
CA ASN A 190 12.08 -11.42 -9.96
C ASN A 190 13.39 -11.29 -10.72
N LEU A 191 13.39 -10.64 -11.90
CA LEU A 191 14.60 -10.35 -12.62
C LEU A 191 15.46 -9.32 -11.89
N PHE A 192 14.85 -8.25 -11.38
CA PHE A 192 15.55 -7.19 -10.64
C PHE A 192 16.05 -7.64 -9.26
N THR A 193 15.41 -8.64 -8.65
CA THR A 193 15.80 -9.18 -7.34
C THR A 193 16.71 -10.40 -7.44
N ASN A 194 17.09 -10.82 -8.64
CA ASN A 194 17.98 -11.95 -8.85
C ASN A 194 19.42 -11.62 -8.40
N GLU A 195 20.05 -12.52 -7.62
CA GLU A 195 21.40 -12.36 -7.08
C GLU A 195 22.47 -12.07 -8.14
N LYS A 196 22.26 -12.57 -9.37
CA LYS A 196 23.16 -12.33 -10.50
C LYS A 196 23.19 -10.85 -10.93
N TYR A 197 22.06 -10.14 -10.76
CA TYR A 197 21.90 -8.78 -11.28
C TYR A 197 21.82 -7.73 -10.18
N LEU A 198 21.45 -8.11 -8.95
CA LEU A 198 21.30 -7.19 -7.84
C LEU A 198 22.00 -7.67 -6.58
N ASN A 199 23.00 -6.91 -6.13
CA ASN A 199 23.59 -7.06 -4.81
C ASN A 199 23.04 -5.96 -3.88
N PRO A 200 22.11 -6.28 -2.98
CA PRO A 200 21.47 -5.27 -2.12
C PRO A 200 22.44 -4.65 -1.10
N ALA A 201 23.50 -5.35 -0.72
CA ALA A 201 24.50 -4.81 0.20
C ALA A 201 25.26 -3.64 -0.44
N LEU A 202 25.66 -3.75 -1.71
CA LEU A 202 26.36 -2.67 -2.42
C LEU A 202 25.48 -1.41 -2.54
N LEU A 203 24.17 -1.58 -2.75
CA LEU A 203 23.25 -0.44 -2.78
C LEU A 203 23.11 0.20 -1.41
N ALA A 204 22.90 -0.61 -0.37
CA ALA A 204 22.78 -0.10 1.00
C ALA A 204 24.07 0.61 1.47
N ASP A 205 25.24 0.07 1.12
CA ASP A 205 26.53 0.68 1.44
C ASP A 205 26.75 2.01 0.70
N ALA A 206 26.27 2.11 -0.55
CA ALA A 206 26.43 3.31 -1.37
C ALA A 206 25.46 4.44 -0.97
N PHE A 207 24.23 4.11 -0.63
CA PHE A 207 23.16 5.11 -0.38
C PHE A 207 22.82 5.30 1.11
N GLY A 208 23.17 4.36 1.99
CA GLY A 208 22.63 4.31 3.34
C GLY A 208 21.15 3.92 3.30
N ASN A 209 20.27 4.89 3.14
CA ASN A 209 18.86 4.64 2.80
C ASN A 209 18.69 4.64 1.29
N ILE A 210 17.92 3.68 0.75
CA ILE A 210 17.62 3.63 -0.68
C ILE A 210 16.63 4.76 -1.01
N PRO A 211 16.94 5.66 -1.95
CA PRO A 211 16.05 6.77 -2.30
C PRO A 211 14.66 6.28 -2.72
N GLY A 212 13.60 6.95 -2.22
CA GLY A 212 12.21 6.61 -2.57
C GLY A 212 11.97 6.64 -4.08
N GLU A 213 12.54 7.62 -4.79
CA GLU A 213 12.46 7.70 -6.26
C GLU A 213 13.04 6.46 -6.96
N MET A 214 14.07 5.84 -6.40
CA MET A 214 14.66 4.62 -6.97
C MET A 214 13.69 3.44 -6.83
N ILE A 215 13.03 3.33 -5.70
CA ILE A 215 11.99 2.32 -5.43
C ILE A 215 10.79 2.53 -6.36
N ASP A 216 10.32 3.77 -6.47
CA ASP A 216 9.16 4.13 -7.30
C ASP A 216 9.44 3.86 -8.79
N ASN A 217 10.64 4.21 -9.28
CA ASN A 217 11.04 3.91 -10.64
C ASN A 217 11.14 2.40 -10.88
N GLY A 218 11.65 1.63 -9.92
CA GLY A 218 11.65 0.16 -9.97
C GLY A 218 10.23 -0.40 -10.14
N ASN A 219 9.29 0.07 -9.33
CA ASN A 219 7.88 -0.34 -9.41
C ASN A 219 7.23 0.07 -10.76
N ARG A 220 7.51 1.28 -11.27
CA ARG A 220 6.99 1.73 -12.57
C ARG A 220 7.52 0.89 -13.73
N MET A 221 8.77 0.44 -13.65
CA MET A 221 9.40 -0.41 -14.67
C MET A 221 8.80 -1.82 -14.75
N LEU A 222 7.98 -2.25 -13.78
CA LEU A 222 7.24 -3.52 -13.87
C LEU A 222 6.20 -3.52 -15.00
N LYS A 223 5.59 -2.35 -15.30
CA LYS A 223 4.66 -2.12 -16.42
C LYS A 223 4.92 -0.75 -17.04
N PRO A 224 6.04 -0.56 -17.75
CA PRO A 224 6.51 0.77 -18.14
C PRO A 224 5.52 1.52 -19.03
N ILE A 225 4.93 0.86 -20.03
CA ILE A 225 3.96 1.51 -20.92
C ILE A 225 2.73 1.99 -20.14
N THR A 226 2.18 1.15 -19.28
CA THR A 226 1.01 1.51 -18.46
C THR A 226 1.32 2.61 -17.48
N ASN A 227 2.46 2.53 -16.78
CA ASN A 227 2.78 3.41 -15.68
C ASN A 227 3.36 4.76 -16.12
N TYR A 228 4.09 4.82 -17.25
CA TYR A 228 4.65 6.08 -17.76
C TYR A 228 3.78 6.75 -18.85
N VAL A 229 3.00 5.98 -19.62
CA VAL A 229 2.21 6.53 -20.73
C VAL A 229 0.72 6.43 -20.43
N GLY A 230 0.23 5.23 -20.09
CA GLY A 230 -1.19 4.97 -19.90
C GLY A 230 -1.84 5.85 -18.82
N THR A 231 -1.11 6.14 -17.74
CA THR A 231 -1.56 7.01 -16.65
C THR A 231 -1.89 8.41 -17.17
N TYR A 232 -1.03 8.99 -18.01
CA TYR A 232 -1.24 10.33 -18.58
C TYR A 232 -2.27 10.34 -19.70
N VAL A 233 -2.38 9.28 -20.49
CA VAL A 233 -3.45 9.13 -21.49
C VAL A 233 -4.81 9.09 -20.79
N ASN A 234 -4.96 8.28 -19.75
CA ASN A 234 -6.20 8.22 -18.95
C ASN A 234 -6.55 9.57 -18.30
N MET A 235 -5.55 10.30 -17.82
CA MET A 235 -5.74 11.66 -17.32
C MET A 235 -6.29 12.57 -18.42
N TRP A 236 -5.65 12.56 -19.60
CA TRP A 236 -6.02 13.40 -20.74
C TRP A 236 -7.45 13.13 -21.24
N GLU A 237 -7.86 11.87 -21.27
CA GLU A 237 -9.20 11.49 -21.68
C GLU A 237 -10.30 11.96 -20.71
N ARG A 238 -9.96 12.08 -19.41
CA ARG A 238 -10.90 12.42 -18.33
C ARG A 238 -10.67 13.79 -17.72
N ILE A 239 -9.96 14.66 -18.42
CA ILE A 239 -9.46 15.92 -17.87
C ILE A 239 -10.57 16.88 -17.44
N PHE A 240 -11.78 16.74 -17.99
CA PHE A 240 -12.97 17.51 -17.63
C PHE A 240 -13.86 16.85 -16.59
N ASP A 241 -13.53 15.62 -16.17
CA ASP A 241 -14.27 14.87 -15.15
C ASP A 241 -13.69 15.14 -13.76
N ASP A 242 -14.31 15.98 -12.96
CA ASP A 242 -13.74 16.47 -11.69
C ASP A 242 -13.39 15.34 -10.71
N LYS A 243 -14.31 14.38 -10.45
CA LYS A 243 -14.05 13.26 -9.52
C LYS A 243 -12.93 12.31 -9.96
N PRO A 244 -12.89 11.82 -11.22
CA PRO A 244 -11.74 11.07 -11.73
C PRO A 244 -10.44 11.85 -11.64
N MET A 245 -10.47 13.16 -11.86
CA MET A 245 -9.29 14.00 -11.79
C MET A 245 -8.79 14.19 -10.36
N GLU A 246 -9.68 14.42 -9.40
CA GLU A 246 -9.32 14.48 -7.98
C GLU A 246 -8.63 13.17 -7.53
N THR A 247 -9.19 12.02 -7.92
CA THR A 247 -8.57 10.71 -7.64
C THR A 247 -7.22 10.58 -8.32
N TRP A 248 -7.10 11.00 -9.57
CA TRP A 248 -5.83 10.94 -10.31
C TRP A 248 -4.75 11.81 -9.67
N LEU A 249 -5.09 13.04 -9.27
CA LEU A 249 -4.17 13.96 -8.58
C LEU A 249 -3.67 13.37 -7.26
N ALA A 250 -4.58 12.84 -6.45
CA ALA A 250 -4.24 12.22 -5.18
C ALA A 250 -3.34 10.98 -5.36
N MET A 251 -3.63 10.14 -6.36
CA MET A 251 -2.81 9.00 -6.72
C MET A 251 -1.44 9.42 -7.27
N ASN A 252 -1.39 10.43 -8.13
CA ASN A 252 -0.13 10.94 -8.67
C ASN A 252 0.77 11.52 -7.57
N LYS A 253 0.18 12.26 -6.63
CA LYS A 253 0.88 12.71 -5.43
C LYS A 253 1.46 11.51 -4.65
N TRP A 254 0.62 10.51 -4.36
CA TRP A 254 1.02 9.34 -3.57
C TRP A 254 2.16 8.54 -4.24
N VAL A 255 2.10 8.34 -5.55
CA VAL A 255 3.14 7.61 -6.30
C VAL A 255 4.49 8.35 -6.28
N ASN A 256 4.48 9.69 -6.14
CA ASN A 256 5.68 10.52 -6.13
C ASN A 256 6.13 10.94 -4.71
N ASP A 257 5.46 10.45 -3.66
CA ASP A 257 5.72 10.79 -2.25
C ASP A 257 6.31 9.58 -1.48
N GLY A 258 7.07 8.74 -2.17
CA GLY A 258 7.73 7.57 -1.59
C GLY A 258 8.86 7.98 -0.63
N PRO A 259 8.85 7.53 0.65
CA PRO A 259 9.94 7.77 1.58
C PRO A 259 11.18 6.95 1.19
N PRO A 260 12.38 7.35 1.63
CA PRO A 260 13.55 6.49 1.54
C PRO A 260 13.31 5.16 2.28
N PHE A 261 13.90 4.07 1.78
CA PHE A 261 13.83 2.77 2.41
C PHE A 261 15.12 2.51 3.22
N PRO A 262 15.05 2.26 4.55
CA PRO A 262 16.23 2.00 5.36
C PRO A 262 17.11 0.90 4.79
N GLY A 263 18.41 1.17 4.67
CA GLY A 263 19.34 0.29 3.95
C GLY A 263 19.41 -1.12 4.53
N ALA A 264 19.42 -1.26 5.86
CA ALA A 264 19.41 -2.57 6.51
C ALA A 264 18.11 -3.35 6.21
N ALA A 265 16.95 -2.70 6.30
CA ALA A 265 15.67 -3.33 5.95
C ALA A 265 15.57 -3.65 4.46
N PHE A 266 16.05 -2.77 3.57
CA PHE A 266 16.13 -3.05 2.12
C PHE A 266 17.00 -4.26 1.82
N LYS A 267 18.21 -4.31 2.39
CA LYS A 267 19.11 -5.44 2.24
C LYS A 267 18.46 -6.75 2.68
N GLN A 268 17.81 -6.74 3.85
CA GLN A 268 17.11 -7.89 4.38
C GLN A 268 15.93 -8.30 3.47
N TRP A 269 15.11 -7.33 3.02
CA TRP A 269 13.98 -7.56 2.11
C TRP A 269 14.37 -8.24 0.81
N ILE A 270 15.41 -7.74 0.17
CA ILE A 270 15.88 -8.31 -1.08
C ILE A 270 16.56 -9.66 -0.85
N HIS A 271 17.52 -9.73 0.08
CA HIS A 271 18.32 -10.95 0.26
C HIS A 271 17.53 -12.11 0.88
N GLU A 272 16.89 -11.88 2.01
CA GLU A 272 16.26 -12.99 2.75
C GLU A 272 14.89 -13.38 2.18
N PHE A 273 14.09 -12.40 1.70
CA PHE A 273 12.78 -12.69 1.15
C PHE A 273 12.87 -13.01 -0.34
N TYR A 274 13.28 -12.08 -1.19
CA TYR A 274 13.27 -12.30 -2.64
C TYR A 274 14.31 -13.29 -3.14
N GLN A 275 15.53 -13.22 -2.67
CA GLN A 275 16.62 -14.08 -3.18
C GLN A 275 16.61 -15.46 -2.53
N GLN A 276 16.43 -15.55 -1.23
CA GLN A 276 16.51 -16.81 -0.47
C GLN A 276 15.14 -17.42 -0.13
N ASN A 277 14.05 -16.65 -0.21
CA ASN A 277 12.69 -17.10 0.11
C ASN A 277 12.58 -17.77 1.48
N LYS A 278 13.19 -17.15 2.50
CA LYS A 278 13.32 -17.75 3.83
C LYS A 278 12.01 -17.84 4.60
N LEU A 279 11.02 -16.95 4.30
CA LEU A 279 9.81 -16.87 5.12
C LEU A 279 9.01 -18.17 5.07
N VAL A 280 8.66 -18.66 3.89
CA VAL A 280 7.90 -19.93 3.74
C VAL A 280 8.69 -21.16 4.11
N LYS A 281 10.02 -21.07 4.18
CA LYS A 281 10.90 -22.15 4.63
C LYS A 281 11.04 -22.22 6.15
N GLY A 282 10.52 -21.22 6.89
CA GLY A 282 10.73 -21.11 8.33
C GLY A 282 12.18 -20.80 8.72
N GLU A 283 12.93 -20.17 7.83
CA GLU A 283 14.35 -19.84 8.02
C GLU A 283 14.59 -18.37 8.42
N ILE A 284 13.51 -17.57 8.48
CA ILE A 284 13.60 -16.18 9.00
C ILE A 284 13.85 -16.22 10.48
N LYS A 285 14.87 -15.46 10.91
CA LYS A 285 15.14 -15.18 12.30
C LYS A 285 15.15 -13.67 12.53
N LEU A 286 14.38 -13.22 13.49
CA LEU A 286 14.43 -11.85 13.97
C LEU A 286 15.13 -11.88 15.33
N ARG A 287 16.39 -11.42 15.37
CA ARG A 287 17.31 -11.70 16.45
C ARG A 287 17.39 -13.22 16.72
N GLU A 288 17.13 -13.68 17.93
CA GLU A 288 17.16 -15.11 18.29
C GLU A 288 15.81 -15.84 18.09
N ARG A 289 14.79 -15.16 17.56
CA ARG A 289 13.43 -15.71 17.42
C ARG A 289 13.18 -16.20 16.01
N SER A 290 12.91 -17.47 15.84
CA SER A 290 12.52 -18.05 14.55
C SER A 290 11.06 -17.79 14.24
N VAL A 291 10.78 -17.46 12.98
CA VAL A 291 9.43 -17.19 12.47
C VAL A 291 8.91 -18.43 11.75
N TYR A 292 7.81 -19.00 12.27
CA TYR A 292 7.12 -20.13 11.64
C TYR A 292 5.68 -19.75 11.36
N LEU A 293 5.25 -19.83 10.11
CA LEU A 293 3.87 -19.47 9.74
C LEU A 293 2.84 -20.39 10.39
N SER A 294 3.23 -21.63 10.70
CA SER A 294 2.40 -22.60 11.44
C SER A 294 2.06 -22.17 12.87
N GLU A 295 2.73 -21.18 13.45
CA GLU A 295 2.38 -20.62 14.77
C GLU A 295 1.19 -19.66 14.71
N ILE A 296 0.72 -19.31 13.51
CA ILE A 296 -0.43 -18.42 13.33
C ILE A 296 -1.70 -19.25 13.43
N THR A 297 -2.50 -19.01 14.47
CA THR A 297 -3.73 -19.75 14.79
C THR A 297 -4.98 -18.88 14.85
N CYS A 298 -4.83 -17.54 14.84
CA CYS A 298 -5.95 -16.61 14.82
C CYS A 298 -6.75 -16.70 13.51
N SER A 299 -7.98 -16.16 13.48
CA SER A 299 -8.78 -16.08 12.24
C SER A 299 -8.00 -15.32 11.16
N LEU A 300 -7.93 -15.89 9.95
CA LEU A 300 -7.19 -15.33 8.81
C LEU A 300 -8.12 -14.98 7.65
N LEU A 301 -8.05 -13.73 7.21
CA LEU A 301 -8.56 -13.31 5.90
C LEU A 301 -7.37 -12.89 5.02
N ASN A 302 -7.05 -13.71 4.02
CA ASN A 302 -6.00 -13.44 3.05
C ASN A 302 -6.63 -12.95 1.74
N ILE A 303 -6.32 -11.75 1.31
CA ILE A 303 -6.92 -11.09 0.16
C ILE A 303 -5.85 -10.80 -0.87
N ALA A 304 -6.07 -11.21 -2.11
CA ALA A 304 -5.16 -10.97 -3.22
C ALA A 304 -5.88 -10.36 -4.43
N ALA A 305 -5.11 -9.78 -5.35
CA ALA A 305 -5.62 -9.23 -6.59
C ALA A 305 -5.16 -10.07 -7.79
N GLU A 306 -6.10 -10.42 -8.67
CA GLU A 306 -5.84 -11.28 -9.83
C GLU A 306 -4.84 -10.66 -10.82
N ARG A 307 -4.91 -9.33 -10.99
CA ARG A 307 -4.04 -8.58 -11.93
C ARG A 307 -2.91 -7.84 -11.24
N ASP A 308 -2.54 -8.28 -10.04
CA ASP A 308 -1.43 -7.71 -9.29
C ASP A 308 -0.08 -8.09 -9.91
N HIS A 309 0.72 -7.09 -10.23
CA HIS A 309 2.07 -7.26 -10.77
C HIS A 309 3.18 -6.91 -9.77
N ILE A 310 2.80 -6.38 -8.60
CA ILE A 310 3.70 -6.05 -7.49
C ILE A 310 3.77 -7.22 -6.51
N CYS A 311 2.61 -7.72 -6.10
CA CYS A 311 2.45 -8.94 -5.32
C CYS A 311 1.56 -9.92 -6.11
N PRO A 312 2.11 -10.63 -7.08
CA PRO A 312 1.35 -11.59 -7.88
C PRO A 312 0.66 -12.64 -7.01
N LEU A 313 -0.50 -13.10 -7.44
CA LEU A 313 -1.35 -14.05 -6.74
C LEU A 313 -0.57 -15.23 -6.11
N PRO A 314 0.37 -15.91 -6.85
CA PRO A 314 1.15 -17.02 -6.28
C PRO A 314 2.11 -16.63 -5.15
N GLN A 315 2.35 -15.35 -4.90
CA GLN A 315 3.13 -14.91 -3.74
C GLN A 315 2.28 -14.76 -2.48
N ALA A 316 0.99 -14.44 -2.62
CA ALA A 316 0.07 -14.24 -1.50
C ALA A 316 -0.68 -15.51 -1.08
N GLU A 317 -1.09 -16.32 -2.05
CA GLU A 317 -1.93 -17.51 -1.86
C GLU A 317 -1.38 -18.51 -0.84
N PRO A 318 -0.06 -18.88 -0.86
CA PRO A 318 0.47 -19.93 0.00
C PRO A 318 0.33 -19.67 1.49
N THR A 319 0.20 -18.43 1.91
CA THR A 319 0.00 -18.09 3.34
C THR A 319 -1.18 -18.84 3.95
N THR A 320 -2.29 -18.94 3.20
CA THR A 320 -3.51 -19.59 3.68
C THR A 320 -3.31 -21.08 4.03
N ASP A 321 -2.43 -21.75 3.29
CA ASP A 321 -2.13 -23.18 3.55
C ASP A 321 -1.06 -23.38 4.62
N LEU A 322 -0.16 -22.40 4.80
CA LEU A 322 0.98 -22.50 5.71
C LEU A 322 0.65 -22.15 7.16
N VAL A 323 -0.46 -21.46 7.41
CA VAL A 323 -0.92 -21.15 8.78
C VAL A 323 -1.74 -22.29 9.37
N SER A 324 -1.74 -22.39 10.71
CA SER A 324 -2.54 -23.38 11.47
C SER A 324 -3.91 -22.86 11.89
N SER A 325 -4.34 -21.70 11.37
CA SER A 325 -5.67 -21.15 11.61
C SER A 325 -6.75 -22.14 11.15
N GLU A 326 -7.72 -22.45 12.00
CA GLU A 326 -8.89 -23.25 11.65
C GLU A 326 -9.91 -22.43 10.86
N ASP A 327 -10.07 -21.16 11.24
CA ASP A 327 -10.92 -20.18 10.56
C ASP A 327 -10.05 -19.34 9.60
N LYS A 328 -10.02 -19.73 8.34
CA LYS A 328 -9.23 -19.06 7.31
C LYS A 328 -9.95 -18.98 5.97
N GLU A 329 -9.84 -17.84 5.33
CA GLU A 329 -10.43 -17.56 4.04
C GLU A 329 -9.41 -16.94 3.10
N PHE A 330 -9.40 -17.39 1.84
CA PHE A 330 -8.67 -16.75 0.75
C PHE A 330 -9.64 -16.11 -0.22
N PHE A 331 -9.52 -14.80 -0.42
CA PHE A 331 -10.39 -14.03 -1.30
C PHE A 331 -9.60 -13.34 -2.41
N VAL A 332 -10.01 -13.54 -3.65
CA VAL A 332 -9.37 -12.95 -4.83
C VAL A 332 -10.31 -11.96 -5.49
N LEU A 333 -9.82 -10.74 -5.73
CA LEU A 333 -10.56 -9.68 -6.41
C LEU A 333 -9.95 -9.42 -7.80
N ASP A 334 -10.80 -9.24 -8.82
CA ASP A 334 -10.36 -8.78 -10.14
C ASP A 334 -9.95 -7.30 -10.08
N ALA A 335 -8.74 -7.07 -9.61
CA ALA A 335 -8.13 -5.76 -9.41
C ALA A 335 -6.61 -5.84 -9.62
N GLY A 336 -5.95 -4.68 -9.67
CA GLY A 336 -4.49 -4.55 -9.51
C GLY A 336 -4.13 -4.18 -8.08
N HIS A 337 -2.84 -4.14 -7.75
CA HIS A 337 -2.30 -3.89 -6.40
C HIS A 337 -2.98 -2.73 -5.65
N VAL A 338 -2.97 -1.55 -6.23
CA VAL A 338 -3.59 -0.35 -5.64
C VAL A 338 -5.10 -0.31 -5.91
N GLY A 339 -5.56 -0.99 -6.96
CA GLY A 339 -6.98 -1.12 -7.29
C GLY A 339 -7.81 -1.81 -6.20
N LEU A 340 -7.16 -2.64 -5.35
CA LEU A 340 -7.77 -3.20 -4.14
C LEU A 340 -8.14 -2.13 -3.11
N LEU A 341 -7.46 -0.99 -3.10
CA LEU A 341 -7.73 0.08 -2.13
C LEU A 341 -8.74 1.10 -2.65
N THR A 342 -8.59 1.53 -3.90
CA THR A 342 -9.26 2.72 -4.45
C THR A 342 -10.13 2.44 -5.67
N GLY A 343 -10.14 1.21 -6.18
CA GLY A 343 -10.88 0.81 -7.38
C GLY A 343 -12.39 0.69 -7.16
N ARG A 344 -13.14 0.65 -8.25
CA ARG A 344 -14.60 0.42 -8.19
C ARG A 344 -14.95 -0.95 -7.58
N SER A 345 -14.20 -1.99 -7.96
CA SER A 345 -14.37 -3.35 -7.41
C SER A 345 -14.06 -3.38 -5.92
N ALA A 346 -13.06 -2.61 -5.46
CA ALA A 346 -12.75 -2.51 -4.03
C ALA A 346 -13.98 -2.02 -3.24
N LYS A 347 -14.57 -0.91 -3.66
CA LYS A 347 -15.73 -0.31 -2.99
C LYS A 347 -16.96 -1.20 -3.05
N LYS A 348 -17.18 -1.87 -4.18
CA LYS A 348 -18.37 -2.67 -4.41
C LYS A 348 -18.30 -4.04 -3.73
N ASP A 349 -17.16 -4.69 -3.81
CA ASP A 349 -17.03 -6.11 -3.49
C ASP A 349 -16.13 -6.36 -2.26
N LEU A 350 -14.94 -5.69 -2.20
CA LEU A 350 -13.98 -5.93 -1.13
C LEU A 350 -14.36 -5.27 0.20
N TRP A 351 -14.72 -3.98 0.19
CA TRP A 351 -14.99 -3.27 1.45
C TRP A 351 -16.17 -3.86 2.23
N PRO A 352 -17.32 -4.19 1.57
CA PRO A 352 -18.41 -4.88 2.25
C PRO A 352 -18.04 -6.29 2.73
N LYS A 353 -17.26 -7.04 1.94
CA LYS A 353 -16.76 -8.36 2.33
C LYS A 353 -15.87 -8.29 3.57
N LEU A 354 -14.92 -7.34 3.57
CA LEU A 354 -14.02 -7.11 4.69
C LEU A 354 -14.79 -6.70 5.96
N SER A 355 -15.73 -5.76 5.82
CA SER A 355 -16.55 -5.28 6.93
C SER A 355 -17.39 -6.41 7.54
N SER A 356 -18.09 -7.20 6.69
CA SER A 356 -18.88 -8.35 7.15
C SER A 356 -18.02 -9.41 7.85
N TRP A 357 -16.87 -9.74 7.27
CA TRP A 357 -15.94 -10.70 7.86
C TRP A 357 -15.42 -10.26 9.24
N LEU A 358 -15.09 -8.97 9.37
CA LEU A 358 -14.65 -8.36 10.64
C LEU A 358 -15.80 -8.28 11.66
N GLU A 359 -17.00 -7.93 11.23
CA GLU A 359 -18.20 -7.85 12.08
C GLU A 359 -18.47 -9.18 12.77
N GLU A 360 -18.48 -10.30 12.02
CA GLU A 360 -18.70 -11.64 12.53
C GLU A 360 -17.70 -12.04 13.62
N ARG A 361 -16.47 -11.49 13.59
CA ARG A 361 -15.34 -11.85 14.48
C ARG A 361 -15.00 -10.78 15.51
N SER A 362 -15.63 -9.62 15.43
CA SER A 362 -15.36 -8.47 16.32
C SER A 362 -16.54 -8.16 17.23
N GLY A 363 -17.66 -8.85 17.08
CA GLY A 363 -18.81 -8.76 17.98
C GLY A 363 -18.52 -9.45 19.31
N ASN A 364 -19.25 -9.05 20.37
CA ASN A 364 -19.25 -9.81 21.61
C ASN A 364 -19.80 -11.19 21.32
N GLU A 365 -19.11 -12.21 21.77
CA GLU A 365 -19.71 -13.53 21.92
C GLU A 365 -20.94 -13.36 22.83
N SER A 366 -22.14 -13.46 22.25
CA SER A 366 -23.43 -13.35 22.92
C SER A 366 -23.69 -14.55 23.83
#